data_cc02f2cb59e3c2f923f81d4e8a7dd865
#
_entry.id   cc02f2cb59e3c2f923f81d4e8a7dd865
#
_cell.length_a   1.000
_cell.length_b   1.000
_cell.length_c   1.000
_cell.angle_alpha   90.00
_cell.angle_beta   90.00
_cell.angle_gamma   90.00
#
_symmetry.space_group_name_H-M   'P 1'
#
loop_
_entity.id
_entity.type
_entity.pdbx_description
1 polymer ?
#
loop_
_entity_poly.entity_id
_entity_poly.type
_entity_poly.pdbx_seq_one_letter_code
_entity_poly.pdbx_strand_id
1 'polypeptide(L)'
;MKKFFAVVLVVALALSALPGAQSALAQGDLGSPENPIEVYFVPSGEAATIVEGGQVLSDALNAATGLTFEVFVPTSYAATIEAMCAAPDRTLGFIPAAGYVIANNRCGVEVAAAAVRNGWPVYWAEYVVRRDSDIYTFGDLDGKTWGYGDPGSTSGYIVPSVEFSEAGITPGAEVQTGGHNQTVLAVYNGEVDFGTVYFSPPLMPEGHAQWSTKDLPEPYDLTVDESFVNEEGHIYVGDVRILDARQTAYETAPDIIEQVRILALTTAIPNDTLSFGPEFPQELRDQIVQALIDFSADTEAWNASARGASYNWTGMEPIGDEAYDVVRNQIDFLGQTEEDILGN
;
A
#
# COMPACT_ATOMS: atom_id res chain seq x y z
N MET A 1 41.86 4.31 -91.80
CA MET A 1 40.89 3.53 -91.10
C MET A 1 41.54 2.99 -89.83
N LYS A 2 41.46 3.69 -88.69
CA LYS A 2 41.97 3.27 -87.40
C LYS A 2 40.81 3.22 -86.41
N LYS A 3 40.50 2.05 -85.92
CA LYS A 3 39.47 1.80 -84.94
C LYS A 3 40.08 2.05 -83.53
N PHE A 4 39.54 3.04 -82.81
CA PHE A 4 39.81 3.25 -81.38
C PHE A 4 38.86 2.41 -80.57
N PHE A 5 39.43 1.50 -79.78
CA PHE A 5 38.71 0.80 -78.72
C PHE A 5 38.82 1.62 -77.43
N ALA A 6 37.70 2.11 -76.94
CA ALA A 6 37.62 2.72 -75.64
C ALA A 6 37.37 1.61 -74.59
N VAL A 7 38.35 1.45 -73.72
CA VAL A 7 38.18 0.58 -72.50
C VAL A 7 37.55 1.40 -71.42
N VAL A 8 36.29 1.05 -71.07
CA VAL A 8 35.61 1.62 -69.88
C VAL A 8 36.04 0.83 -68.66
N LEU A 9 36.80 1.49 -67.79
CA LEU A 9 37.20 0.96 -66.48
C LEU A 9 36.07 1.21 -65.51
N VAL A 10 35.31 0.17 -65.16
CA VAL A 10 34.29 0.22 -64.10
C VAL A 10 34.99 0.05 -62.75
N VAL A 11 35.17 1.13 -62.00
CA VAL A 11 35.63 1.07 -60.58
C VAL A 11 34.42 0.77 -59.75
N ALA A 12 34.32 -0.49 -59.28
CA ALA A 12 33.33 -0.86 -58.28
C ALA A 12 33.81 -0.34 -56.90
N LEU A 13 33.24 0.71 -56.39
CA LEU A 13 33.33 1.11 -54.99
C LEU A 13 32.60 0.09 -54.10
N ALA A 14 33.35 -0.82 -53.50
CA ALA A 14 32.81 -1.62 -52.38
C ALA A 14 32.67 -0.71 -51.17
N LEU A 15 31.42 -0.22 -50.93
CA LEU A 15 31.02 0.34 -49.61
C LEU A 15 31.01 -0.83 -48.64
N SER A 16 32.08 -1.00 -47.86
CA SER A 16 32.07 -1.81 -46.66
C SER A 16 31.17 -1.12 -45.63
N ALA A 17 29.93 -1.61 -45.48
CA ALA A 17 29.08 -1.29 -44.36
C ALA A 17 29.80 -1.78 -43.08
N LEU A 18 30.41 -0.86 -42.36
CA LEU A 18 30.76 -1.07 -40.96
C LEU A 18 29.45 -1.30 -40.21
N PRO A 19 29.31 -2.41 -39.46
CA PRO A 19 28.20 -2.50 -38.53
C PRO A 19 28.36 -1.31 -37.58
N GLY A 20 27.37 -0.40 -37.61
CA GLY A 20 27.28 0.63 -36.61
C GLY A 20 27.27 -0.04 -35.24
N ALA A 21 28.36 0.13 -34.51
CA ALA A 21 28.31 -0.03 -33.07
C ALA A 21 27.29 1.02 -32.60
N GLN A 22 26.06 0.58 -32.42
CA GLN A 22 25.16 1.28 -31.52
C GLN A 22 25.92 1.26 -30.20
N SER A 23 26.44 2.43 -29.82
CA SER A 23 26.84 2.69 -28.45
C SER A 23 25.57 2.46 -27.64
N ALA A 24 25.43 1.25 -27.09
CA ALA A 24 24.63 1.09 -25.88
C ALA A 24 25.26 2.13 -24.94
N LEU A 25 24.54 3.23 -24.73
CA LEU A 25 24.81 4.10 -23.60
C LEU A 25 24.86 3.12 -22.44
N ALA A 26 25.99 3.00 -21.78
CA ALA A 26 26.09 2.22 -20.57
C ALA A 26 25.08 2.85 -19.60
N GLN A 27 23.91 2.23 -19.55
CA GLN A 27 22.94 2.48 -18.50
C GLN A 27 23.71 2.07 -17.25
N GLY A 28 23.93 3.00 -16.32
CA GLY A 28 24.63 2.68 -15.08
C GLY A 28 23.99 1.44 -14.45
N ASP A 29 24.78 0.68 -13.70
CA ASP A 29 24.24 -0.49 -13.00
C ASP A 29 23.03 -0.09 -12.18
N LEU A 30 21.99 -0.92 -12.15
CA LEU A 30 20.78 -0.69 -11.37
C LEU A 30 21.15 -0.41 -9.90
N GLY A 31 20.58 0.63 -9.32
CA GLY A 31 20.94 1.13 -7.99
C GLY A 31 22.08 2.14 -7.98
N SER A 32 22.62 2.53 -9.16
CA SER A 32 23.51 3.68 -9.26
C SER A 32 22.74 5.02 -9.24
N PRO A 33 23.40 6.17 -8.99
CA PRO A 33 22.74 7.49 -9.05
C PRO A 33 22.12 7.81 -10.42
N GLU A 34 22.66 7.25 -11.49
CA GLU A 34 22.19 7.43 -12.88
C GLU A 34 21.06 6.45 -13.26
N ASN A 35 20.86 5.40 -12.48
CA ASN A 35 19.84 4.37 -12.68
C ASN A 35 19.32 3.88 -11.31
N PRO A 36 18.56 4.71 -10.57
CA PRO A 36 18.08 4.37 -9.24
C PRO A 36 17.05 3.25 -9.29
N ILE A 37 16.89 2.56 -8.16
CA ILE A 37 15.77 1.64 -7.93
C ILE A 37 14.54 2.46 -7.62
N GLU A 38 13.44 2.17 -8.30
CA GLU A 38 12.18 2.87 -8.13
C GLU A 38 11.35 2.21 -7.02
N VAL A 39 11.02 2.99 -5.98
CA VAL A 39 10.25 2.54 -4.80
C VAL A 39 8.85 3.14 -4.86
N TYR A 40 7.86 2.28 -4.96
CA TYR A 40 6.46 2.68 -5.09
C TYR A 40 5.67 2.47 -3.81
N PHE A 41 4.91 3.48 -3.43
CA PHE A 41 3.87 3.42 -2.38
C PHE A 41 2.52 3.76 -2.98
N VAL A 42 1.45 3.14 -2.48
CA VAL A 42 0.09 3.50 -2.88
C VAL A 42 -0.37 4.77 -2.15
N PRO A 43 -1.24 5.60 -2.77
CA PRO A 43 -1.75 6.84 -2.16
C PRO A 43 -2.88 6.54 -1.16
N SER A 44 -2.57 5.85 -0.05
CA SER A 44 -3.54 5.45 0.99
C SER A 44 -3.91 6.59 1.96
N GLY A 45 -3.16 7.69 1.93
CA GLY A 45 -3.33 8.87 2.75
C GLY A 45 -2.69 10.11 2.12
N GLU A 46 -2.27 11.07 2.93
CA GLU A 46 -1.61 12.29 2.45
C GLU A 46 -0.28 11.98 1.74
N ALA A 47 -0.21 12.29 0.44
CA ALA A 47 0.93 11.92 -0.41
C ALA A 47 2.25 12.52 0.10
N ALA A 48 2.24 13.75 0.64
CA ALA A 48 3.43 14.38 1.19
C ALA A 48 4.02 13.58 2.38
N THR A 49 3.17 13.11 3.29
CA THR A 49 3.55 12.30 4.44
C THR A 49 4.12 10.94 4.00
N ILE A 50 3.51 10.31 2.98
CA ILE A 50 3.98 9.03 2.44
C ILE A 50 5.35 9.20 1.76
N VAL A 51 5.54 10.26 0.98
CA VAL A 51 6.83 10.57 0.34
C VAL A 51 7.92 10.82 1.38
N GLU A 52 7.63 11.61 2.42
CA GLU A 52 8.60 11.88 3.50
C GLU A 52 9.03 10.60 4.21
N GLY A 53 8.08 9.74 4.60
CA GLY A 53 8.38 8.46 5.21
C GLY A 53 9.11 7.49 4.29
N GLY A 54 8.73 7.47 3.02
CA GLY A 54 9.40 6.69 1.99
C GLY A 54 10.84 7.14 1.77
N GLN A 55 11.11 8.46 1.83
CA GLN A 55 12.48 8.98 1.71
C GLN A 55 13.36 8.55 2.89
N VAL A 56 12.84 8.61 4.13
CA VAL A 56 13.58 8.13 5.31
C VAL A 56 13.95 6.65 5.17
N LEU A 57 13.02 5.82 4.67
CA LEU A 57 13.28 4.40 4.40
C LEU A 57 14.33 4.21 3.31
N SER A 58 14.25 4.99 2.23
CA SER A 58 15.22 4.94 1.12
C SER A 58 16.62 5.36 1.56
N ASP A 59 16.73 6.38 2.42
CA ASP A 59 18.01 6.81 2.98
C ASP A 59 18.64 5.73 3.87
N ALA A 60 17.83 5.02 4.67
CA ALA A 60 18.28 3.90 5.49
C ALA A 60 18.75 2.73 4.62
N LEU A 61 18.01 2.38 3.57
CA LEU A 61 18.38 1.35 2.62
C LEU A 61 19.67 1.74 1.86
N ASN A 62 19.80 3.00 1.44
CA ASN A 62 21.02 3.50 0.81
C ASN A 62 22.25 3.35 1.73
N ALA A 63 22.09 3.73 3.02
CA ALA A 63 23.16 3.59 3.99
C ALA A 63 23.57 2.12 4.22
N ALA A 64 22.62 1.19 4.19
CA ALA A 64 22.86 -0.23 4.42
C ALA A 64 23.42 -0.96 3.18
N THR A 65 22.99 -0.58 1.98
CA THR A 65 23.27 -1.32 0.74
C THR A 65 24.24 -0.61 -0.20
N GLY A 66 24.37 0.71 -0.08
CA GLY A 66 25.07 1.56 -1.05
C GLY A 66 24.31 1.80 -2.36
N LEU A 67 23.07 1.30 -2.47
CA LEU A 67 22.21 1.48 -3.64
C LEU A 67 21.44 2.81 -3.55
N THR A 68 21.11 3.37 -4.69
CA THR A 68 20.29 4.60 -4.81
C THR A 68 18.83 4.23 -5.08
N PHE A 69 17.94 4.87 -4.34
CA PHE A 69 16.49 4.66 -4.42
C PHE A 69 15.78 5.98 -4.73
N GLU A 70 14.72 5.93 -5.52
CA GLU A 70 13.84 7.05 -5.82
C GLU A 70 12.39 6.68 -5.45
N VAL A 71 11.72 7.53 -4.65
CA VAL A 71 10.40 7.25 -4.10
C VAL A 71 9.31 7.86 -4.97
N PHE A 72 8.29 7.07 -5.27
CA PHE A 72 7.10 7.46 -6.03
C PHE A 72 5.82 7.15 -5.28
N VAL A 73 4.88 8.09 -5.31
CA VAL A 73 3.50 7.91 -4.85
C VAL A 73 2.57 8.32 -6.00
N PRO A 74 2.16 7.38 -6.86
CA PRO A 74 1.24 7.66 -7.95
C PRO A 74 -0.13 8.13 -7.47
N THR A 75 -0.99 8.56 -8.39
CA THR A 75 -2.30 9.17 -8.06
C THR A 75 -3.38 8.15 -7.72
N SER A 76 -3.16 6.86 -7.98
CA SER A 76 -4.09 5.76 -7.66
C SER A 76 -3.33 4.45 -7.45
N TYR A 77 -4.00 3.48 -6.85
CA TYR A 77 -3.48 2.11 -6.71
C TYR A 77 -3.25 1.46 -8.08
N ALA A 78 -4.16 1.69 -9.04
CA ALA A 78 -3.99 1.24 -10.42
C ALA A 78 -2.70 1.78 -11.04
N ALA A 79 -2.46 3.08 -10.92
CA ALA A 79 -1.25 3.71 -11.46
C ALA A 79 0.04 3.17 -10.81
N THR A 80 -0.01 2.77 -9.53
CA THR A 80 1.11 2.10 -8.86
C THR A 80 1.40 0.74 -9.47
N ILE A 81 0.36 -0.08 -9.68
CA ILE A 81 0.49 -1.40 -10.30
C ILE A 81 1.01 -1.27 -11.75
N GLU A 82 0.45 -0.34 -12.52
CA GLU A 82 0.88 -0.08 -13.89
C GLU A 82 2.35 0.33 -13.98
N ALA A 83 2.80 1.20 -13.08
CA ALA A 83 4.19 1.62 -13.03
C ALA A 83 5.13 0.45 -12.73
N MET A 84 4.80 -0.41 -11.77
CA MET A 84 5.57 -1.61 -11.46
C MET A 84 5.61 -2.59 -12.65
N CYS A 85 4.50 -2.77 -13.36
CA CYS A 85 4.44 -3.62 -14.54
C CYS A 85 5.22 -3.04 -15.74
N ALA A 86 5.29 -1.72 -15.85
CA ALA A 86 5.97 -1.04 -16.96
C ALA A 86 7.51 -1.06 -16.84
N ALA A 87 8.04 -1.19 -15.64
CA ALA A 87 9.48 -1.21 -15.37
C ALA A 87 9.87 -2.42 -14.47
N PRO A 88 9.65 -3.68 -14.96
CA PRO A 88 9.74 -4.89 -14.16
C PRO A 88 11.14 -5.23 -13.68
N ASP A 89 12.17 -4.61 -14.27
CA ASP A 89 13.59 -4.83 -13.99
C ASP A 89 14.17 -3.95 -12.88
N ARG A 90 13.43 -2.92 -12.43
CA ARG A 90 13.94 -1.90 -11.50
C ARG A 90 12.99 -1.47 -10.40
N THR A 91 11.77 -1.98 -10.37
CA THR A 91 10.74 -1.54 -9.44
C THR A 91 10.62 -2.46 -8.23
N LEU A 92 10.45 -1.84 -7.07
CA LEU A 92 9.89 -2.48 -5.89
C LEU A 92 8.73 -1.63 -5.36
N GLY A 93 7.77 -2.28 -4.71
CA GLY A 93 6.59 -1.59 -4.21
C GLY A 93 6.14 -2.11 -2.85
N PHE A 94 5.69 -1.17 -2.04
CA PHE A 94 4.94 -1.45 -0.82
C PHE A 94 3.47 -1.32 -1.17
N ILE A 95 2.84 -2.45 -1.51
CA ILE A 95 1.47 -2.50 -2.02
C ILE A 95 0.58 -3.40 -1.15
N PRO A 96 -0.72 -3.07 -1.01
CA PRO A 96 -1.63 -3.88 -0.20
C PRO A 96 -1.89 -5.23 -0.84
N ALA A 97 -2.44 -6.16 -0.07
CA ALA A 97 -2.65 -7.55 -0.47
C ALA A 97 -3.40 -7.71 -1.80
N ALA A 98 -4.50 -6.97 -2.02
CA ALA A 98 -5.23 -7.02 -3.30
C ALA A 98 -4.39 -6.43 -4.45
N GLY A 99 -3.69 -5.31 -4.22
CA GLY A 99 -2.79 -4.72 -5.19
C GLY A 99 -1.69 -5.69 -5.62
N TYR A 100 -1.14 -6.46 -4.65
CA TYR A 100 -0.17 -7.52 -4.94
C TYR A 100 -0.78 -8.64 -5.81
N VAL A 101 -1.94 -9.15 -5.44
CA VAL A 101 -2.61 -10.22 -6.22
C VAL A 101 -2.86 -9.77 -7.65
N ILE A 102 -3.36 -8.55 -7.84
CA ILE A 102 -3.61 -7.98 -9.17
C ILE A 102 -2.30 -7.81 -9.95
N ALA A 103 -1.25 -7.26 -9.34
CA ALA A 103 0.05 -7.08 -9.98
C ALA A 103 0.72 -8.41 -10.34
N ASN A 104 0.61 -9.41 -9.45
CA ASN A 104 1.10 -10.77 -9.71
C ASN A 104 0.40 -11.41 -10.91
N ASN A 105 -0.95 -11.37 -10.95
CA ASN A 105 -1.73 -11.90 -12.07
C ASN A 105 -1.42 -11.18 -13.39
N ARG A 106 -1.30 -9.84 -13.34
CA ARG A 106 -1.16 -9.00 -14.53
C ARG A 106 0.22 -9.07 -15.17
N CYS A 107 1.26 -9.07 -14.38
CA CYS A 107 2.63 -8.95 -14.90
C CYS A 107 3.68 -9.76 -14.11
N GLY A 108 3.27 -10.61 -13.17
CA GLY A 108 4.19 -11.50 -12.48
C GLY A 108 5.00 -10.83 -11.36
N VAL A 109 4.54 -9.70 -10.80
CA VAL A 109 5.14 -9.10 -9.60
C VAL A 109 5.23 -10.14 -8.50
N GLU A 110 6.36 -10.23 -7.82
CA GLU A 110 6.66 -11.24 -6.81
C GLU A 110 6.80 -10.62 -5.42
N VAL A 111 6.16 -11.24 -4.42
CA VAL A 111 6.33 -10.85 -3.02
C VAL A 111 7.63 -11.41 -2.44
N ALA A 112 8.26 -10.66 -1.54
CA ALA A 112 9.45 -11.11 -0.81
C ALA A 112 9.27 -11.03 0.71
N ALA A 113 8.56 -10.02 1.19
CA ALA A 113 8.28 -9.83 2.60
C ALA A 113 6.93 -9.14 2.80
N ALA A 114 6.40 -9.21 4.00
CA ALA A 114 5.23 -8.45 4.41
C ALA A 114 5.54 -7.57 5.63
N ALA A 115 4.83 -6.47 5.74
CA ALA A 115 4.87 -5.61 6.90
C ALA A 115 4.32 -6.33 8.14
N VAL A 116 4.89 -6.02 9.30
CA VAL A 116 4.36 -6.41 10.61
C VAL A 116 3.84 -5.15 11.30
N ARG A 117 2.58 -5.17 11.76
CA ARG A 117 1.94 -4.04 12.44
C ARG A 117 1.81 -4.35 13.93
N ASN A 118 2.71 -3.81 14.76
CA ASN A 118 2.70 -4.02 16.22
C ASN A 118 2.63 -5.51 16.63
N GLY A 119 3.42 -6.36 15.96
CA GLY A 119 3.48 -7.80 16.19
C GLY A 119 2.40 -8.60 15.46
N TRP A 120 1.53 -7.97 14.67
CA TRP A 120 0.50 -8.65 13.90
C TRP A 120 0.95 -8.87 12.45
N PRO A 121 0.90 -10.12 11.94
CA PRO A 121 1.15 -10.44 10.52
C PRO A 121 -0.06 -10.12 9.63
N VAL A 122 -1.17 -9.70 10.23
CA VAL A 122 -2.44 -9.37 9.57
C VAL A 122 -3.00 -8.07 10.14
N TYR A 123 -3.93 -7.47 9.42
CA TYR A 123 -4.77 -6.35 9.86
C TYR A 123 -6.22 -6.62 9.45
N TRP A 124 -7.12 -5.67 9.63
CA TRP A 124 -8.54 -5.79 9.26
C TRP A 124 -9.00 -4.53 8.53
N ALA A 125 -10.12 -4.61 7.86
CA ALA A 125 -10.90 -3.42 7.61
C ALA A 125 -11.86 -3.18 8.78
N GLU A 126 -12.18 -1.92 9.01
CA GLU A 126 -13.23 -1.50 9.93
C GLU A 126 -14.33 -0.77 9.16
N TYR A 127 -15.56 -1.02 9.56
CA TYR A 127 -16.72 -0.25 9.15
C TYR A 127 -16.92 0.86 10.18
N VAL A 128 -16.74 2.11 9.76
CA VAL A 128 -16.90 3.28 10.64
C VAL A 128 -18.18 4.02 10.38
N VAL A 129 -18.83 4.44 11.43
CA VAL A 129 -20.10 5.19 11.41
C VAL A 129 -20.07 6.30 12.45
N ARG A 130 -20.89 7.34 12.29
CA ARG A 130 -21.07 8.32 13.37
C ARG A 130 -21.65 7.66 14.62
N ARG A 131 -21.23 8.08 15.81
CA ARG A 131 -21.77 7.54 17.08
C ARG A 131 -23.24 7.86 17.28
N ASP A 132 -23.72 8.99 16.75
CA ASP A 132 -25.11 9.44 16.82
C ASP A 132 -25.99 8.90 15.68
N SER A 133 -25.45 8.03 14.80
CA SER A 133 -26.21 7.42 13.71
C SER A 133 -27.17 6.33 14.20
N ASP A 134 -28.16 6.01 13.36
CA ASP A 134 -29.11 4.89 13.54
C ASP A 134 -28.61 3.53 13.04
N ILE A 135 -27.31 3.43 12.69
CA ILE A 135 -26.66 2.21 12.18
C ILE A 135 -26.04 1.45 13.36
N TYR A 136 -26.61 0.33 13.75
CA TYR A 136 -26.17 -0.47 14.91
C TYR A 136 -25.74 -1.88 14.55
N THR A 137 -26.13 -2.39 13.40
CA THR A 137 -25.79 -3.73 12.92
C THR A 137 -25.24 -3.67 11.50
N PHE A 138 -24.55 -4.72 11.09
CA PHE A 138 -24.02 -4.83 9.72
C PHE A 138 -25.16 -4.75 8.67
N GLY A 139 -26.35 -5.29 8.97
CA GLY A 139 -27.52 -5.22 8.10
C GLY A 139 -28.07 -3.81 7.89
N ASP A 140 -27.81 -2.88 8.82
CA ASP A 140 -28.26 -1.48 8.69
C ASP A 140 -27.48 -0.70 7.62
N LEU A 141 -26.39 -1.28 7.08
CA LEU A 141 -25.60 -0.70 5.97
C LEU A 141 -26.34 -0.78 4.63
N ASP A 142 -27.36 -1.66 4.52
CA ASP A 142 -28.13 -1.80 3.28
C ASP A 142 -28.84 -0.51 2.90
N GLY A 143 -28.65 -0.08 1.65
CA GLY A 143 -29.20 1.18 1.13
C GLY A 143 -28.55 2.47 1.64
N LYS A 144 -27.53 2.40 2.52
CA LYS A 144 -26.79 3.57 3.03
C LYS A 144 -25.71 4.02 2.06
N THR A 145 -25.27 5.27 2.18
CA THR A 145 -24.17 5.84 1.39
C THR A 145 -22.83 5.37 1.94
N TRP A 146 -22.06 4.67 1.11
CA TRP A 146 -20.75 4.12 1.45
C TRP A 146 -19.61 5.02 0.97
N GLY A 147 -18.69 5.40 1.88
CA GLY A 147 -17.45 6.07 1.58
C GLY A 147 -16.26 5.11 1.58
N TYR A 148 -15.37 5.21 0.57
CA TYR A 148 -14.13 4.45 0.50
C TYR A 148 -13.01 5.25 -0.20
N GLY A 149 -11.74 4.89 0.05
CA GLY A 149 -10.61 5.65 -0.48
C GLY A 149 -10.35 5.42 -1.96
N ASP A 150 -10.00 4.18 -2.32
CA ASP A 150 -9.63 3.76 -3.67
C ASP A 150 -10.17 2.35 -3.94
N PRO A 151 -10.70 2.05 -5.13
CA PRO A 151 -11.25 0.73 -5.44
C PRO A 151 -10.19 -0.40 -5.44
N GLY A 152 -8.91 -0.08 -5.61
CA GLY A 152 -7.80 -1.04 -5.45
C GLY A 152 -7.39 -1.31 -3.99
N SER A 153 -7.99 -0.60 -3.01
CA SER A 153 -7.66 -0.78 -1.60
C SER A 153 -8.24 -2.07 -1.04
N THR A 154 -7.40 -2.94 -0.47
CA THR A 154 -7.85 -4.21 0.13
C THR A 154 -8.85 -3.99 1.24
N SER A 155 -8.53 -3.13 2.23
CA SER A 155 -9.40 -2.85 3.39
C SER A 155 -10.45 -1.77 3.12
N GLY A 156 -10.18 -0.86 2.18
CA GLY A 156 -11.10 0.21 1.86
C GLY A 156 -12.23 -0.21 0.92
N TYR A 157 -12.00 -1.22 0.07
CA TYR A 157 -12.97 -1.59 -0.96
C TYR A 157 -13.14 -3.09 -1.18
N ILE A 158 -12.06 -3.83 -1.47
CA ILE A 158 -12.15 -5.21 -1.96
C ILE A 158 -12.80 -6.14 -0.93
N VAL A 159 -12.24 -6.24 0.28
CA VAL A 159 -12.76 -7.12 1.33
C VAL A 159 -14.17 -6.70 1.77
N PRO A 160 -14.46 -5.42 2.02
CA PRO A 160 -15.83 -4.95 2.28
C PRO A 160 -16.82 -5.33 1.18
N SER A 161 -16.46 -5.20 -0.10
CA SER A 161 -17.33 -5.57 -1.22
C SER A 161 -17.69 -7.06 -1.22
N VAL A 162 -16.73 -7.92 -0.88
CA VAL A 162 -16.97 -9.37 -0.70
C VAL A 162 -17.97 -9.60 0.42
N GLU A 163 -17.75 -9.01 1.60
CA GLU A 163 -18.62 -9.18 2.76
C GLU A 163 -20.03 -8.62 2.52
N PHE A 164 -20.17 -7.52 1.77
CA PHE A 164 -21.49 -7.02 1.33
C PHE A 164 -22.20 -8.02 0.43
N SER A 165 -21.48 -8.58 -0.57
CA SER A 165 -22.03 -9.57 -1.47
C SER A 165 -22.49 -10.83 -0.73
N GLU A 166 -21.68 -11.34 0.21
CA GLU A 166 -22.01 -12.51 1.05
C GLU A 166 -23.21 -12.26 1.96
N ALA A 167 -23.33 -11.05 2.51
CA ALA A 167 -24.43 -10.66 3.41
C ALA A 167 -25.70 -10.20 2.65
N GLY A 168 -25.64 -10.05 1.32
CA GLY A 168 -26.75 -9.51 0.53
C GLY A 168 -27.01 -8.02 0.79
N ILE A 169 -25.99 -7.27 1.19
CA ILE A 169 -26.03 -5.81 1.40
C ILE A 169 -25.70 -5.11 0.07
N THR A 170 -26.49 -4.09 -0.24
CA THR A 170 -26.25 -3.23 -1.41
C THR A 170 -26.25 -1.77 -0.94
N PRO A 171 -25.08 -1.10 -0.93
CA PRO A 171 -25.02 0.33 -0.66
C PRO A 171 -25.93 1.14 -1.59
N GLY A 172 -26.61 2.13 -1.06
CA GLY A 172 -27.49 2.99 -1.85
C GLY A 172 -26.75 3.95 -2.78
N ALA A 173 -25.56 4.34 -2.38
CA ALA A 173 -24.60 5.11 -3.17
C ALA A 173 -23.17 4.80 -2.73
N GLU A 174 -22.23 4.94 -3.66
CA GLU A 174 -20.81 4.78 -3.42
C GLU A 174 -20.08 6.11 -3.66
N VAL A 175 -19.21 6.50 -2.73
CA VAL A 175 -18.44 7.76 -2.79
C VAL A 175 -16.96 7.47 -2.62
N GLN A 176 -16.18 7.70 -3.66
CA GLN A 176 -14.74 7.63 -3.59
C GLN A 176 -14.20 8.91 -2.94
N THR A 177 -13.58 8.79 -1.76
CA THR A 177 -13.14 9.92 -0.94
C THR A 177 -11.68 10.30 -1.13
N GLY A 178 -10.86 9.39 -1.70
CA GLY A 178 -9.46 9.62 -2.05
C GLY A 178 -8.43 9.00 -1.10
N GLY A 179 -8.83 8.55 0.10
CA GLY A 179 -7.91 7.88 1.04
C GLY A 179 -8.58 7.57 2.37
N HIS A 180 -7.89 6.86 3.26
CA HIS A 180 -8.47 6.45 4.54
C HIS A 180 -8.82 7.63 5.46
N ASN A 181 -7.95 8.63 5.55
CA ASN A 181 -8.21 9.84 6.34
C ASN A 181 -9.40 10.63 5.79
N GLN A 182 -9.52 10.79 4.48
CA GLN A 182 -10.66 11.46 3.84
C GLN A 182 -11.96 10.67 4.04
N THR A 183 -11.91 9.33 4.02
CA THR A 183 -13.07 8.49 4.33
C THR A 183 -13.56 8.70 5.76
N VAL A 184 -12.66 8.68 6.73
CA VAL A 184 -13.00 8.94 8.14
C VAL A 184 -13.60 10.34 8.32
N LEU A 185 -13.02 11.36 7.69
CA LEU A 185 -13.54 12.74 7.72
C LEU A 185 -14.89 12.87 7.03
N ALA A 186 -15.13 12.15 5.92
CA ALA A 186 -16.43 12.14 5.24
C ALA A 186 -17.55 11.57 6.14
N VAL A 187 -17.25 10.51 6.91
CA VAL A 187 -18.17 9.98 7.94
C VAL A 187 -18.35 11.00 9.05
N TYR A 188 -17.29 11.58 9.59
CA TYR A 188 -17.34 12.60 10.63
C TYR A 188 -18.24 13.78 10.25
N ASN A 189 -18.09 14.28 9.02
CA ASN A 189 -18.88 15.39 8.48
C ASN A 189 -20.31 15.00 8.10
N GLY A 190 -20.66 13.70 8.07
CA GLY A 190 -21.96 13.22 7.60
C GLY A 190 -22.13 13.34 6.08
N GLU A 191 -21.06 13.36 5.32
CA GLU A 191 -21.08 13.36 3.84
C GLU A 191 -21.41 11.97 3.29
N VAL A 192 -21.08 10.93 4.07
CA VAL A 192 -21.45 9.53 3.84
C VAL A 192 -22.02 8.95 5.15
N ASP A 193 -22.87 7.92 5.05
CA ASP A 193 -23.47 7.28 6.21
C ASP A 193 -22.50 6.37 6.95
N PHE A 194 -21.60 5.70 6.19
CA PHE A 194 -20.56 4.85 6.73
C PHE A 194 -19.33 4.84 5.80
N GLY A 195 -18.20 4.42 6.35
CA GLY A 195 -16.96 4.29 5.61
C GLY A 195 -16.25 2.97 5.90
N THR A 196 -15.36 2.56 5.00
CA THR A 196 -14.48 1.41 5.19
C THR A 196 -13.04 1.85 5.12
N VAL A 197 -12.28 1.53 6.16
CA VAL A 197 -10.89 1.95 6.33
C VAL A 197 -10.08 0.85 7.02
N TYR A 198 -8.77 1.03 7.21
CA TYR A 198 -7.95 0.02 7.85
C TYR A 198 -8.12 0.05 9.39
N PHE A 199 -8.06 -1.13 10.00
CA PHE A 199 -7.97 -1.33 11.44
C PHE A 199 -6.67 -2.06 11.78
N SER A 200 -5.84 -1.42 12.60
CA SER A 200 -4.75 -2.07 13.34
C SER A 200 -5.16 -2.20 14.80
N PRO A 201 -4.94 -3.36 15.45
CA PRO A 201 -5.30 -3.53 16.85
C PRO A 201 -4.69 -2.46 17.75
N PRO A 202 -5.44 -1.94 18.73
CA PRO A 202 -4.92 -0.96 19.67
C PRO A 202 -3.81 -1.54 20.52
N LEU A 203 -2.87 -0.71 20.98
CA LEU A 203 -1.90 -1.13 21.96
C LEU A 203 -2.50 -1.02 23.36
N MET A 204 -2.60 -2.17 24.02
CA MET A 204 -3.07 -2.26 25.40
C MET A 204 -2.00 -1.77 26.36
N PRO A 205 -2.38 -1.24 27.53
CA PRO A 205 -1.44 -0.80 28.56
C PRO A 205 -0.47 -1.90 29.00
N GLU A 206 0.70 -1.50 29.46
CA GLU A 206 1.69 -2.45 29.97
C GLU A 206 1.08 -3.33 31.09
N GLY A 207 1.35 -4.63 31.02
CA GLY A 207 0.82 -5.61 31.98
C GLY A 207 -0.61 -6.11 31.68
N HIS A 208 -1.28 -5.56 30.66
CA HIS A 208 -2.55 -6.09 30.16
C HIS A 208 -2.34 -7.08 29.02
N ALA A 209 -3.32 -7.97 28.83
CA ALA A 209 -3.32 -8.87 27.67
C ALA A 209 -3.39 -8.04 26.38
N GLN A 210 -2.65 -8.46 25.36
CA GLN A 210 -2.77 -7.85 24.03
C GLN A 210 -4.20 -8.04 23.51
N TRP A 211 -4.67 -7.08 22.70
CA TRP A 211 -5.94 -7.19 22.00
C TRP A 211 -6.02 -8.51 21.22
N SER A 212 -7.19 -9.08 21.12
CA SER A 212 -7.47 -10.29 20.34
C SER A 212 -8.79 -10.14 19.58
N THR A 213 -9.02 -10.98 18.58
CA THR A 213 -10.27 -11.00 17.80
C THR A 213 -11.53 -11.36 18.60
N LYS A 214 -11.40 -11.64 19.90
CA LYS A 214 -12.52 -11.87 20.83
C LYS A 214 -12.90 -10.61 21.60
N ASP A 215 -12.05 -9.60 21.55
CA ASP A 215 -12.26 -8.33 22.23
C ASP A 215 -13.07 -7.39 21.33
N LEU A 216 -13.64 -6.36 21.92
CA LEU A 216 -14.29 -5.30 21.16
C LEU A 216 -13.22 -4.53 20.35
N PRO A 217 -13.56 -4.02 19.16
CA PRO A 217 -12.65 -3.14 18.41
C PRO A 217 -12.24 -1.89 19.19
N GLU A 218 -13.12 -1.40 20.04
CA GLU A 218 -12.92 -0.26 20.92
C GLU A 218 -12.87 -0.75 22.39
N PRO A 219 -11.72 -1.24 22.89
CA PRO A 219 -11.60 -1.81 24.24
C PRO A 219 -11.39 -0.71 25.32
N TYR A 220 -12.07 0.41 25.21
CA TYR A 220 -12.01 1.57 26.10
C TYR A 220 -13.42 2.15 26.33
N ASP A 221 -13.57 3.01 27.34
CA ASP A 221 -14.83 3.60 27.75
C ASP A 221 -14.79 5.13 27.69
N LEU A 222 -15.34 5.69 26.62
CA LEU A 222 -15.45 7.13 26.40
C LEU A 222 -16.41 7.85 27.39
N THR A 223 -17.15 7.12 28.21
CA THR A 223 -17.94 7.75 29.28
C THR A 223 -17.08 8.09 30.52
N VAL A 224 -15.87 7.53 30.58
CA VAL A 224 -14.90 7.73 31.66
C VAL A 224 -13.74 8.57 31.21
N ASP A 225 -13.20 8.29 30.01
CA ASP A 225 -12.00 8.90 29.47
C ASP A 225 -12.30 9.58 28.11
N GLU A 226 -11.76 10.77 27.92
CA GLU A 226 -11.75 11.46 26.62
C GLU A 226 -10.50 11.05 25.83
N SER A 227 -10.53 11.17 24.49
CA SER A 227 -9.34 10.96 23.69
C SER A 227 -8.37 12.13 23.82
N PHE A 228 -7.08 11.85 23.75
CA PHE A 228 -6.03 12.86 23.79
C PHE A 228 -4.82 12.45 22.96
N VAL A 229 -4.01 13.43 22.59
CA VAL A 229 -2.72 13.19 21.94
C VAL A 229 -1.59 13.46 22.97
N ASN A 230 -0.66 12.51 23.07
CA ASN A 230 0.52 12.69 23.90
C ASN A 230 1.58 13.58 23.23
N GLU A 231 2.68 13.88 23.93
CA GLU A 231 3.79 14.71 23.43
C GLU A 231 4.45 14.14 22.16
N GLU A 232 4.27 12.85 21.89
CA GLU A 232 4.82 12.15 20.73
C GLU A 232 3.86 12.15 19.52
N GLY A 233 2.67 12.74 19.64
CA GLY A 233 1.64 12.77 18.59
C GLY A 233 0.81 11.49 18.47
N HIS A 234 0.79 10.65 19.52
CA HIS A 234 0.00 9.42 19.56
C HIS A 234 -1.34 9.66 20.24
N ILE A 235 -2.40 9.06 19.71
CA ILE A 235 -3.76 9.16 20.24
C ILE A 235 -4.01 8.06 21.24
N TYR A 236 -4.60 8.42 22.37
CA TYR A 236 -5.01 7.53 23.44
C TYR A 236 -6.45 7.79 23.86
N VAL A 237 -7.10 6.76 24.40
CA VAL A 237 -8.29 6.87 25.27
C VAL A 237 -7.93 6.16 26.58
N GLY A 238 -7.85 6.91 27.67
CA GLY A 238 -7.22 6.41 28.89
C GLY A 238 -5.78 5.98 28.60
N ASP A 239 -5.44 4.71 28.91
CA ASP A 239 -4.12 4.15 28.66
C ASP A 239 -4.04 3.32 27.37
N VAL A 240 -5.12 3.24 26.57
CA VAL A 240 -5.18 2.47 25.32
C VAL A 240 -4.77 3.35 24.13
N ARG A 241 -3.72 2.97 23.40
CA ARG A 241 -3.27 3.69 22.22
C ARG A 241 -4.06 3.27 20.98
N ILE A 242 -4.64 4.23 20.27
CA ILE A 242 -5.39 4.03 19.03
C ILE A 242 -4.42 3.89 17.85
N LEU A 243 -4.64 2.87 17.02
CA LEU A 243 -3.82 2.57 15.84
C LEU A 243 -4.65 2.38 14.55
N ASP A 244 -5.97 2.52 14.64
CA ASP A 244 -6.86 2.43 13.47
C ASP A 244 -6.84 3.73 12.64
N ALA A 245 -7.55 3.73 11.51
CA ALA A 245 -7.52 4.83 10.55
C ALA A 245 -8.01 6.17 11.13
N ARG A 246 -8.82 6.18 12.19
CA ARG A 246 -9.31 7.42 12.81
C ARG A 246 -8.17 8.29 13.35
N GLN A 247 -7.02 7.68 13.72
CA GLN A 247 -5.85 8.44 14.14
C GLN A 247 -5.37 9.43 13.07
N THR A 248 -5.56 9.12 11.79
CA THR A 248 -5.07 9.95 10.68
C THR A 248 -5.90 11.22 10.46
N ALA A 249 -7.09 11.28 11.04
CA ALA A 249 -8.00 12.42 10.94
C ALA A 249 -7.92 13.37 12.15
N TYR A 250 -7.19 13.01 13.20
CA TYR A 250 -7.19 13.71 14.48
C TYR A 250 -6.74 15.18 14.40
N GLU A 251 -5.74 15.49 13.58
CA GLU A 251 -5.28 16.88 13.42
C GLU A 251 -6.37 17.80 12.88
N THR A 252 -7.28 17.26 12.04
CA THR A 252 -8.40 18.00 11.45
C THR A 252 -9.65 17.94 12.33
N ALA A 253 -9.87 16.81 13.00
CA ALA A 253 -11.03 16.53 13.85
C ALA A 253 -10.55 15.96 15.21
N PRO A 254 -10.16 16.82 16.17
CA PRO A 254 -9.61 16.36 17.46
C PRO A 254 -10.55 15.50 18.32
N ASP A 255 -11.84 15.55 18.07
CA ASP A 255 -12.89 14.74 18.72
C ASP A 255 -13.34 13.54 17.84
N ILE A 256 -12.50 13.11 16.89
CA ILE A 256 -12.85 12.06 15.93
C ILE A 256 -13.24 10.75 16.62
N ILE A 257 -12.59 10.38 17.71
CA ILE A 257 -12.86 9.15 18.45
C ILE A 257 -14.22 9.22 19.17
N GLU A 258 -14.59 10.41 19.68
CA GLU A 258 -15.88 10.68 20.32
C GLU A 258 -17.03 10.74 19.31
N GLN A 259 -16.78 11.11 18.05
CA GLN A 259 -17.81 11.30 17.04
C GLN A 259 -17.99 10.08 16.13
N VAL A 260 -16.93 9.33 15.87
CA VAL A 260 -16.91 8.18 14.96
C VAL A 260 -16.58 6.90 15.72
N ARG A 261 -17.43 5.88 15.56
CA ARG A 261 -17.23 4.55 16.17
C ARG A 261 -16.99 3.48 15.12
N ILE A 262 -16.39 2.40 15.56
CA ILE A 262 -16.26 1.17 14.78
C ILE A 262 -17.56 0.35 14.96
N LEU A 263 -18.23 0.05 13.84
CA LEU A 263 -19.42 -0.78 13.81
C LEU A 263 -19.04 -2.28 13.86
N ALA A 264 -18.10 -2.67 13.01
CA ALA A 264 -17.65 -4.05 12.86
C ALA A 264 -16.25 -4.09 12.24
N LEU A 265 -15.59 -5.24 12.34
CA LEU A 265 -14.35 -5.57 11.62
C LEU A 265 -14.63 -6.66 10.59
N THR A 266 -13.85 -6.65 9.51
CA THR A 266 -13.86 -7.71 8.49
C THR A 266 -13.14 -8.98 8.96
N THR A 267 -13.07 -9.98 8.11
CA THR A 267 -12.07 -11.05 8.18
C THR A 267 -10.66 -10.48 8.12
N ALA A 268 -9.68 -11.24 8.68
CA ALA A 268 -8.28 -10.81 8.71
C ALA A 268 -7.68 -10.72 7.30
N ILE A 269 -6.87 -9.70 7.07
CA ILE A 269 -6.23 -9.37 5.80
C ILE A 269 -4.72 -9.52 5.98
N PRO A 270 -3.98 -10.24 5.13
CA PRO A 270 -2.52 -10.22 5.13
C PRO A 270 -2.00 -8.79 4.98
N ASN A 271 -0.94 -8.45 5.72
CA ASN A 271 -0.36 -7.10 5.65
C ASN A 271 0.19 -6.76 4.27
N ASP A 272 0.49 -5.47 4.08
CA ASP A 272 1.09 -4.93 2.88
C ASP A 272 2.42 -5.63 2.55
N THR A 273 2.67 -5.79 1.26
CA THR A 273 3.84 -6.51 0.75
C THR A 273 5.02 -5.59 0.51
N LEU A 274 6.22 -6.14 0.61
CA LEU A 274 7.38 -5.73 -0.17
C LEU A 274 7.44 -6.63 -1.40
N SER A 275 7.14 -6.08 -2.55
CA SER A 275 7.06 -6.80 -3.82
C SER A 275 8.00 -6.21 -4.86
N PHE A 276 8.47 -7.04 -5.78
CA PHE A 276 9.42 -6.68 -6.82
C PHE A 276 8.87 -6.99 -8.21
N GLY A 277 9.27 -6.22 -9.20
CA GLY A 277 9.01 -6.58 -10.59
C GLY A 277 9.66 -7.93 -10.95
N PRO A 278 9.06 -8.72 -11.86
CA PRO A 278 9.49 -10.09 -12.13
C PRO A 278 10.88 -10.21 -12.78
N GLU A 279 11.37 -9.12 -13.35
CA GLU A 279 12.71 -9.06 -13.96
C GLU A 279 13.77 -8.41 -13.04
N PHE A 280 13.37 -8.08 -11.80
CA PHE A 280 14.27 -7.45 -10.83
C PHE A 280 15.44 -8.41 -10.49
N PRO A 281 16.71 -7.96 -10.51
CA PRO A 281 17.86 -8.84 -10.26
C PRO A 281 17.80 -9.48 -8.87
N GLN A 282 17.84 -10.82 -8.84
CA GLN A 282 17.67 -11.59 -7.59
C GLN A 282 18.70 -11.22 -6.51
N GLU A 283 19.96 -10.98 -6.90
CA GLU A 283 21.03 -10.62 -5.96
C GLU A 283 20.74 -9.28 -5.24
N LEU A 284 20.25 -8.28 -5.98
CA LEU A 284 19.85 -6.99 -5.41
C LEU A 284 18.59 -7.12 -4.56
N ARG A 285 17.61 -7.94 -5.00
CA ARG A 285 16.41 -8.26 -4.22
C ARG A 285 16.77 -8.84 -2.86
N ASP A 286 17.62 -9.87 -2.82
CA ASP A 286 18.04 -10.52 -1.59
C ASP A 286 18.80 -9.54 -0.66
N GLN A 287 19.64 -8.68 -1.22
CA GLN A 287 20.36 -7.64 -0.48
C GLN A 287 19.40 -6.62 0.14
N ILE A 288 18.40 -6.15 -0.61
CA ILE A 288 17.41 -5.16 -0.14
C ILE A 288 16.50 -5.78 0.93
N VAL A 289 16.00 -6.98 0.71
CA VAL A 289 15.15 -7.69 1.68
C VAL A 289 15.91 -7.90 3.00
N GLN A 290 17.16 -8.36 2.95
CA GLN A 290 17.95 -8.55 4.15
C GLN A 290 18.22 -7.23 4.87
N ALA A 291 18.60 -6.18 4.14
CA ALA A 291 18.81 -4.85 4.72
C ALA A 291 17.56 -4.29 5.40
N LEU A 292 16.38 -4.54 4.82
CA LEU A 292 15.08 -4.11 5.37
C LEU A 292 14.72 -4.87 6.65
N ILE A 293 14.93 -6.18 6.65
CA ILE A 293 14.72 -7.03 7.84
C ILE A 293 15.67 -6.61 8.96
N ASP A 294 16.95 -6.43 8.68
CA ASP A 294 17.95 -6.02 9.66
C ASP A 294 17.63 -4.62 10.22
N PHE A 295 17.24 -3.68 9.35
CA PHE A 295 16.82 -2.35 9.76
C PHE A 295 15.57 -2.37 10.64
N SER A 296 14.59 -3.21 10.31
CA SER A 296 13.35 -3.36 11.10
C SER A 296 13.58 -4.00 12.46
N ALA A 297 14.67 -4.75 12.65
CA ALA A 297 15.05 -5.31 13.94
C ALA A 297 15.63 -4.27 14.91
N ASP A 298 16.17 -3.14 14.40
CA ASP A 298 16.52 -1.97 15.19
C ASP A 298 15.27 -1.13 15.45
N THR A 299 14.52 -1.49 16.50
CA THR A 299 13.21 -0.87 16.79
C THR A 299 13.28 0.65 16.97
N GLU A 300 14.37 1.18 17.51
CA GLU A 300 14.52 2.64 17.71
C GLU A 300 14.70 3.35 16.36
N ALA A 301 15.63 2.88 15.53
CA ALA A 301 15.88 3.45 14.20
C ALA A 301 14.67 3.26 13.28
N TRP A 302 14.03 2.06 13.32
CA TRP A 302 12.83 1.78 12.54
C TRP A 302 11.67 2.71 12.93
N ASN A 303 11.35 2.84 14.22
CA ASN A 303 10.28 3.72 14.68
C ASN A 303 10.57 5.19 14.37
N ALA A 304 11.83 5.63 14.47
CA ALA A 304 12.20 6.99 14.09
C ALA A 304 12.03 7.26 12.60
N SER A 305 12.30 6.26 11.74
CA SER A 305 12.27 6.38 10.28
C SER A 305 10.92 6.02 9.68
N ALA A 306 10.28 4.95 10.13
CA ALA A 306 9.04 4.43 9.57
C ALA A 306 7.78 5.16 10.09
N ARG A 307 7.90 6.01 11.11
CA ARG A 307 6.77 6.84 11.59
C ARG A 307 6.17 7.70 10.50
N GLY A 308 7.00 8.23 9.61
CA GLY A 308 6.54 9.01 8.46
C GLY A 308 5.80 8.17 7.41
N ALA A 309 6.11 6.89 7.26
CA ALA A 309 5.43 6.00 6.30
C ALA A 309 3.97 5.68 6.70
N SER A 310 3.51 6.16 7.86
CA SER A 310 2.09 6.27 8.27
C SER A 310 1.30 4.97 8.43
N TYR A 311 1.92 3.82 8.26
CA TYR A 311 1.20 2.55 8.26
C TYR A 311 1.31 1.77 9.57
N ASN A 312 1.94 2.35 10.62
CA ASN A 312 2.21 1.68 11.90
C ASN A 312 2.97 0.34 11.77
N TRP A 313 3.83 0.23 10.76
CA TRP A 313 4.69 -0.93 10.62
C TRP A 313 5.76 -0.92 11.70
N THR A 314 5.96 -2.06 12.34
CA THR A 314 6.97 -2.24 13.38
C THR A 314 8.02 -3.26 12.99
N GLY A 315 7.94 -3.79 11.77
CA GLY A 315 8.89 -4.75 11.23
C GLY A 315 8.51 -5.24 9.85
N MET A 316 9.38 -6.08 9.29
CA MET A 316 9.16 -6.81 8.04
C MET A 316 9.51 -8.28 8.26
N GLU A 317 8.71 -9.19 7.70
CA GLU A 317 8.93 -10.63 7.76
C GLU A 317 8.90 -11.24 6.36
N PRO A 318 9.78 -12.22 6.05
CA PRO A 318 9.69 -12.98 4.79
C PRO A 318 8.32 -13.64 4.68
N ILE A 319 7.74 -13.61 3.49
CA ILE A 319 6.44 -14.22 3.21
C ILE A 319 6.42 -14.79 1.79
N GLY A 320 5.64 -15.84 1.57
CA GLY A 320 5.40 -16.42 0.25
C GLY A 320 4.07 -16.00 -0.36
N ASP A 321 3.93 -16.24 -1.66
CA ASP A 321 2.73 -15.91 -2.44
C ASP A 321 1.46 -16.58 -1.88
N GLU A 322 1.59 -17.80 -1.35
CA GLU A 322 0.49 -18.59 -0.79
C GLU A 322 -0.27 -17.91 0.36
N ALA A 323 0.39 -16.99 1.07
CA ALA A 323 -0.25 -16.22 2.14
C ALA A 323 -1.37 -15.29 1.62
N TYR A 324 -1.35 -14.98 0.33
CA TYR A 324 -2.31 -14.09 -0.32
C TYR A 324 -3.43 -14.83 -1.04
N ASP A 325 -3.48 -16.18 -0.98
CA ASP A 325 -4.56 -16.99 -1.58
C ASP A 325 -5.94 -16.62 -1.06
N VAL A 326 -6.03 -16.21 0.21
CA VAL A 326 -7.30 -15.73 0.78
C VAL A 326 -7.83 -14.51 0.04
N VAL A 327 -6.96 -13.56 -0.30
CA VAL A 327 -7.34 -12.34 -1.05
C VAL A 327 -7.60 -12.67 -2.52
N ARG A 328 -6.83 -13.59 -3.10
CA ARG A 328 -7.05 -14.07 -4.47
C ARG A 328 -8.44 -14.68 -4.62
N ASN A 329 -8.83 -15.57 -3.69
CA ASN A 329 -10.16 -16.14 -3.64
C ASN A 329 -11.28 -15.10 -3.47
N GLN A 330 -11.03 -14.04 -2.70
CA GLN A 330 -11.98 -12.94 -2.52
C GLN A 330 -12.18 -12.12 -3.81
N ILE A 331 -11.10 -11.82 -4.53
CA ILE A 331 -11.17 -11.14 -5.83
C ILE A 331 -11.92 -12.02 -6.86
N ASP A 332 -11.59 -13.31 -6.92
CA ASP A 332 -12.27 -14.26 -7.78
C ASP A 332 -13.77 -14.38 -7.47
N PHE A 333 -14.14 -14.34 -6.17
CA PHE A 333 -15.54 -14.38 -5.73
C PHE A 333 -16.36 -13.18 -6.22
N LEU A 334 -15.76 -11.98 -6.26
CA LEU A 334 -16.43 -10.78 -6.79
C LEU A 334 -16.76 -10.93 -8.27
N GLY A 335 -16.02 -11.78 -9.01
CA GLY A 335 -16.21 -11.97 -10.44
C GLY A 335 -15.92 -10.70 -11.25
N GLN A 336 -15.26 -9.72 -10.63
CA GLN A 336 -14.82 -8.49 -11.26
C GLN A 336 -13.50 -8.73 -11.97
N THR A 337 -13.34 -8.13 -13.14
CA THR A 337 -12.04 -8.10 -13.82
C THR A 337 -11.11 -7.11 -13.12
N GLU A 338 -9.82 -7.22 -13.38
CA GLU A 338 -8.84 -6.24 -12.92
C GLU A 338 -9.18 -4.82 -13.40
N GLU A 339 -9.71 -4.69 -14.62
CA GLU A 339 -10.18 -3.42 -15.19
C GLU A 339 -11.37 -2.86 -14.42
N ASP A 340 -12.30 -3.73 -13.99
CA ASP A 340 -13.45 -3.30 -13.17
C ASP A 340 -13.01 -2.79 -11.80
N ILE A 341 -12.01 -3.44 -11.19
CA ILE A 341 -11.47 -3.06 -9.88
C ILE A 341 -10.63 -1.79 -9.97
N LEU A 342 -9.76 -1.68 -10.97
CA LEU A 342 -8.80 -0.59 -11.10
C LEU A 342 -9.35 0.64 -11.83
N GLY A 343 -10.50 0.53 -12.47
CA GLY A 343 -11.21 1.67 -13.08
C GLY A 343 -10.49 2.24 -14.32
N ASN A 344 -10.15 1.41 -15.31
CA ASN A 344 -9.59 1.87 -16.60
C ASN A 344 -10.67 2.33 -17.56
#